data_989d2a40334e2e2d5f14b04df5ead5bb
#
_entry.id   989d2a40334e2e2d5f14b04df5ead5bb
#
_cell.length_a   1.000
_cell.length_b   1.000
_cell.length_c   1.000
_cell.angle_alpha   90.00
_cell.angle_beta   90.00
_cell.angle_gamma   90.00
#
_symmetry.space_group_name_H-M   'P 1'
#
loop_
_entity.id
_entity.type
_entity.pdbx_description
1 polymer ?
#
loop_
_entity_poly.entity_id
_entity_poly.type
_entity_poly.pdbx_seq_one_letter_code
_entity_poly.pdbx_strand_id
1 'polypeptide(L)'
;LKNCIGGIMIMILHPFRVGDYIIESTYNSEGTVSEITVFYTKLATMDNKTIILPNGPLSDTGITNVTREENRRVELKVGISYESDIRKAKLVLEELLVQEERVRRELEYNIFVDELGDSAVVLGVRFWTRTEDYWTVRWKMLEDIKYAFDDNGIGIPYPQMDVHLDHERSGVTVLPKV
;
A
#
# COMPACT_ATOMS: atom_id res chain seq x y z
N LEU A 1 19.06 -22.43 -27.06
CA LEU A 1 19.14 -23.51 -26.07
C LEU A 1 18.72 -23.01 -24.68
N LYS A 2 19.28 -21.87 -24.19
CA LYS A 2 18.99 -21.31 -22.85
C LYS A 2 17.48 -21.07 -22.61
N ASN A 3 16.76 -20.46 -23.56
CA ASN A 3 15.32 -20.22 -23.42
C ASN A 3 14.50 -21.50 -23.36
N CYS A 4 14.89 -22.52 -24.12
CA CYS A 4 14.23 -23.82 -24.10
C CYS A 4 14.42 -24.52 -22.75
N ILE A 5 15.62 -24.51 -22.19
CA ILE A 5 15.91 -25.09 -20.87
C ILE A 5 15.11 -24.31 -19.80
N GLY A 6 15.14 -22.99 -19.81
CA GLY A 6 14.37 -22.15 -18.90
C GLY A 6 12.86 -22.43 -18.96
N GLY A 7 12.29 -22.57 -20.16
CA GLY A 7 10.89 -22.90 -20.34
C GLY A 7 10.52 -24.30 -19.80
N ILE A 8 11.36 -25.29 -20.03
CA ILE A 8 11.18 -26.63 -19.46
C ILE A 8 11.22 -26.59 -17.93
N MET A 9 12.17 -25.84 -17.34
CA MET A 9 12.25 -25.67 -15.90
C MET A 9 11.00 -25.00 -15.32
N ILE A 10 10.52 -23.92 -15.94
CA ILE A 10 9.29 -23.24 -15.53
C ILE A 10 8.09 -24.19 -15.60
N MET A 11 7.99 -25.00 -16.66
CA MET A 11 6.90 -25.98 -16.85
C MET A 11 6.97 -27.19 -15.91
N ILE A 12 8.15 -27.53 -15.38
CA ILE A 12 8.30 -28.63 -14.42
C ILE A 12 8.14 -28.13 -12.97
N LEU A 13 8.82 -27.04 -12.62
CA LEU A 13 8.87 -26.55 -11.24
C LEU A 13 7.64 -25.70 -10.86
N HIS A 14 6.92 -25.16 -11.85
CA HIS A 14 5.74 -24.34 -11.67
C HIS A 14 5.92 -23.21 -10.63
N PRO A 15 6.94 -22.34 -10.75
CA PRO A 15 7.09 -21.20 -9.86
C PRO A 15 5.87 -20.24 -9.98
N PHE A 16 5.26 -20.25 -11.14
CA PHE A 16 3.97 -19.59 -11.45
C PHE A 16 3.21 -20.40 -12.51
N ARG A 17 1.95 -20.09 -12.67
CA ARG A 17 1.03 -20.74 -13.64
C ARG A 17 0.31 -19.69 -14.45
N VAL A 18 -0.30 -20.10 -15.57
CA VAL A 18 -1.23 -19.24 -16.32
C VAL A 18 -2.38 -18.83 -15.39
N GLY A 19 -2.64 -17.52 -15.35
CA GLY A 19 -3.60 -16.89 -14.44
C GLY A 19 -2.96 -16.22 -13.20
N ASP A 20 -1.72 -16.56 -12.83
CA ASP A 20 -1.02 -15.90 -11.72
C ASP A 20 -0.59 -14.48 -12.12
N TYR A 21 -0.67 -13.55 -11.16
CA TYR A 21 -0.06 -12.24 -11.31
C TYR A 21 1.35 -12.29 -10.73
N ILE A 22 2.34 -12.00 -11.57
CA ILE A 22 3.76 -12.05 -11.19
C ILE A 22 4.45 -10.71 -11.41
N ILE A 23 5.50 -10.49 -10.62
CA ILE A 23 6.44 -9.37 -10.77
C ILE A 23 7.83 -9.98 -10.95
N GLU A 24 8.47 -9.66 -12.05
CA GLU A 24 9.84 -10.06 -12.38
C GLU A 24 10.79 -8.96 -11.89
N SER A 25 11.86 -9.33 -11.16
CA SER A 25 12.68 -8.37 -10.41
C SER A 25 13.75 -7.66 -11.23
N THR A 26 14.14 -8.17 -12.39
CA THR A 26 15.25 -7.58 -13.19
C THR A 26 14.85 -6.30 -13.88
N TYR A 27 13.67 -6.31 -14.53
CA TYR A 27 13.13 -5.15 -15.28
C TYR A 27 11.85 -4.59 -14.64
N ASN A 28 11.44 -5.14 -13.49
CA ASN A 28 10.16 -4.83 -12.84
C ASN A 28 8.96 -5.01 -13.78
N SER A 29 9.04 -5.98 -14.68
CA SER A 29 7.92 -6.33 -15.54
C SER A 29 6.87 -7.08 -14.73
N GLU A 30 5.61 -6.66 -14.82
CA GLU A 30 4.53 -7.26 -14.05
C GLU A 30 3.26 -7.44 -14.87
N GLY A 31 2.49 -8.45 -14.53
CA GLY A 31 1.22 -8.74 -15.17
C GLY A 31 0.71 -10.15 -14.86
N THR A 32 -0.47 -10.43 -15.38
CA THR A 32 -1.07 -11.77 -15.31
C THR A 32 -0.45 -12.66 -16.38
N VAL A 33 0.03 -13.83 -15.99
CA VAL A 33 0.56 -14.83 -16.93
C VAL A 33 -0.58 -15.29 -17.84
N SER A 34 -0.49 -14.95 -19.12
CA SER A 34 -1.49 -15.33 -20.13
C SER A 34 -1.10 -16.57 -20.92
N GLU A 35 0.18 -16.82 -21.09
CA GLU A 35 0.70 -17.97 -21.85
C GLU A 35 2.12 -18.34 -21.37
N ILE A 36 2.42 -19.62 -21.30
CA ILE A 36 3.75 -20.17 -21.09
C ILE A 36 4.07 -21.12 -22.26
N THR A 37 5.11 -20.80 -23.03
CA THR A 37 5.63 -21.67 -24.10
C THR A 37 6.99 -22.22 -23.73
N VAL A 38 7.60 -23.01 -24.60
CA VAL A 38 8.96 -23.51 -24.40
C VAL A 38 10.00 -22.37 -24.40
N PHE A 39 9.76 -21.28 -25.15
CA PHE A 39 10.77 -20.24 -25.39
C PHE A 39 10.49 -18.94 -24.66
N TYR A 40 9.22 -18.62 -24.39
CA TYR A 40 8.79 -17.37 -23.77
C TYR A 40 7.56 -17.54 -22.89
N THR A 41 7.40 -16.62 -21.98
CA THR A 41 6.20 -16.41 -21.16
C THR A 41 5.58 -15.06 -21.51
N LYS A 42 4.25 -15.01 -21.69
CA LYS A 42 3.51 -13.76 -21.93
C LYS A 42 2.82 -13.31 -20.67
N LEU A 43 2.89 -12.02 -20.39
CA LEU A 43 2.11 -11.36 -19.34
C LEU A 43 1.12 -10.37 -19.97
N ALA A 44 -0.10 -10.34 -19.44
CA ALA A 44 -1.07 -9.27 -19.72
C ALA A 44 -1.00 -8.24 -18.60
N THR A 45 -0.73 -6.98 -18.93
CA THR A 45 -0.70 -5.90 -17.94
C THR A 45 -2.11 -5.46 -17.57
N MET A 46 -2.25 -4.69 -16.47
CA MET A 46 -3.54 -4.17 -16.01
C MET A 46 -4.22 -3.25 -17.04
N ASP A 47 -3.45 -2.56 -17.88
CA ASP A 47 -3.92 -1.70 -18.98
C ASP A 47 -3.98 -2.43 -20.34
N ASN A 48 -4.01 -3.78 -20.29
CA ASN A 48 -4.20 -4.67 -21.43
C ASN A 48 -3.09 -4.62 -22.50
N LYS A 49 -1.86 -4.42 -22.08
CA LYS A 49 -0.65 -4.60 -22.94
C LYS A 49 -0.11 -6.01 -22.76
N THR A 50 0.65 -6.48 -23.73
CA THR A 50 1.33 -7.77 -23.68
C THR A 50 2.82 -7.57 -23.47
N ILE A 51 3.37 -8.20 -22.42
CA ILE A 51 4.82 -8.30 -22.20
C ILE A 51 5.23 -9.73 -22.57
N ILE A 52 6.30 -9.84 -23.38
CA ILE A 52 6.87 -11.14 -23.79
C ILE A 52 8.25 -11.27 -23.15
N LEU A 53 8.41 -12.24 -22.26
CA LEU A 53 9.64 -12.50 -21.52
C LEU A 53 10.29 -13.80 -22.02
N PRO A 54 11.53 -13.75 -22.51
CA PRO A 54 12.27 -14.98 -22.84
C PRO A 54 12.49 -15.83 -21.59
N ASN A 55 12.21 -17.13 -21.67
CA ASN A 55 12.24 -18.02 -20.51
C ASN A 55 13.64 -18.24 -19.92
N GLY A 56 14.70 -18.10 -20.72
CA GLY A 56 16.06 -18.25 -20.22
C GLY A 56 16.42 -17.23 -19.13
N PRO A 57 16.37 -15.92 -19.40
CA PRO A 57 16.51 -14.89 -18.38
C PRO A 57 15.46 -15.00 -17.27
N LEU A 58 14.19 -15.27 -17.62
CA LEU A 58 13.09 -15.35 -16.64
C LEU A 58 13.32 -16.46 -15.60
N SER A 59 13.89 -17.60 -15.99
CA SER A 59 14.21 -18.69 -15.07
C SER A 59 15.35 -18.38 -14.10
N ASP A 60 16.18 -17.38 -14.42
CA ASP A 60 17.34 -16.98 -13.63
C ASP A 60 17.05 -15.74 -12.75
N THR A 61 15.86 -15.16 -12.84
CA THR A 61 15.47 -13.95 -12.09
C THR A 61 14.59 -14.25 -10.89
N GLY A 62 14.54 -13.32 -9.93
CA GLY A 62 13.60 -13.41 -8.82
C GLY A 62 12.17 -13.15 -9.28
N ILE A 63 11.24 -14.00 -8.88
CA ILE A 63 9.82 -13.88 -9.21
C ILE A 63 9.02 -13.68 -7.91
N THR A 64 8.25 -12.60 -7.84
CA THR A 64 7.21 -12.44 -6.84
C THR A 64 5.88 -12.89 -7.43
N ASN A 65 5.32 -13.98 -6.92
CA ASN A 65 3.98 -14.43 -7.29
C ASN A 65 2.97 -13.83 -6.31
N VAL A 66 2.21 -12.86 -6.79
CA VAL A 66 1.31 -12.02 -5.96
C VAL A 66 0.02 -12.74 -5.62
N THR A 67 -0.42 -13.69 -6.46
CA THR A 67 -1.74 -14.32 -6.37
C THR A 67 -1.70 -15.79 -5.94
N ARG A 68 -0.52 -16.35 -5.71
CA ARG A 68 -0.37 -17.77 -5.34
C ARG A 68 -0.98 -18.11 -3.99
N GLU A 69 -0.81 -17.22 -3.00
CA GLU A 69 -1.34 -17.43 -1.66
C GLU A 69 -2.82 -17.03 -1.59
N GLU A 70 -3.61 -17.80 -0.87
CA GLU A 70 -5.06 -17.57 -0.72
C GLU A 70 -5.36 -16.23 -0.05
N ASN A 71 -4.55 -15.86 0.95
CA ASN A 71 -4.73 -14.65 1.73
C ASN A 71 -3.60 -13.67 1.49
N ARG A 72 -3.95 -12.38 1.49
CA ARG A 72 -3.00 -11.29 1.32
C ARG A 72 -3.17 -10.26 2.43
N ARG A 73 -2.07 -9.77 2.99
CA ARG A 73 -2.10 -8.75 4.03
C ARG A 73 -2.21 -7.36 3.42
N VAL A 74 -3.28 -6.64 3.80
CA VAL A 74 -3.45 -5.22 3.51
C VAL A 74 -2.70 -4.42 4.57
N GLU A 75 -1.93 -3.44 4.15
CA GLU A 75 -1.27 -2.47 5.02
C GLU A 75 -1.71 -1.06 4.63
N LEU A 76 -2.26 -0.33 5.59
CA LEU A 76 -2.65 1.06 5.42
C LEU A 76 -1.89 1.93 6.41
N LYS A 77 -1.59 3.15 5.99
CA LYS A 77 -1.05 4.20 6.86
C LYS A 77 -2.02 5.37 6.84
N VAL A 78 -2.48 5.78 8.00
CA VAL A 78 -3.48 6.83 8.16
C VAL A 78 -2.94 7.86 9.14
N GLY A 79 -2.76 9.10 8.66
CA GLY A 79 -2.33 10.22 9.50
C GLY A 79 -3.50 10.82 10.25
N ILE A 80 -3.32 11.06 11.55
CA ILE A 80 -4.26 11.85 12.37
C ILE A 80 -3.54 13.07 12.94
N SER A 81 -4.29 14.13 13.24
CA SER A 81 -3.78 15.32 13.91
C SER A 81 -3.18 14.96 15.27
N TYR A 82 -2.10 15.64 15.68
CA TYR A 82 -1.52 15.51 17.02
C TYR A 82 -2.52 15.83 18.15
N GLU A 83 -3.56 16.60 17.86
CA GLU A 83 -4.63 16.95 18.79
C GLU A 83 -5.71 15.87 18.89
N SER A 84 -5.73 14.91 17.95
CA SER A 84 -6.70 13.82 17.93
C SER A 84 -6.38 12.76 18.98
N ASP A 85 -7.41 12.17 19.56
CA ASP A 85 -7.27 11.07 20.51
C ASP A 85 -6.90 9.76 19.78
N ILE A 86 -5.66 9.30 19.97
CA ILE A 86 -5.13 8.08 19.36
C ILE A 86 -5.97 6.85 19.79
N ARG A 87 -6.42 6.79 21.02
CA ARG A 87 -7.20 5.64 21.54
C ARG A 87 -8.56 5.58 20.84
N LYS A 88 -9.22 6.73 20.71
CA LYS A 88 -10.49 6.84 19.96
C LYS A 88 -10.29 6.46 18.49
N ALA A 89 -9.24 6.94 17.84
CA ALA A 89 -8.94 6.61 16.45
C ALA A 89 -8.73 5.10 16.26
N LYS A 90 -8.01 4.44 17.17
CA LYS A 90 -7.82 2.99 17.13
C LYS A 90 -9.12 2.23 17.29
N LEU A 91 -10.01 2.65 18.18
CA LEU A 91 -11.33 2.01 18.37
C LEU A 91 -12.18 2.13 17.10
N VAL A 92 -12.22 3.30 16.47
CA VAL A 92 -12.95 3.51 15.21
C VAL A 92 -12.40 2.61 14.10
N LEU A 93 -11.07 2.50 13.98
CA LEU A 93 -10.44 1.61 13.01
C LEU A 93 -10.76 0.13 13.28
N GLU A 94 -10.78 -0.28 14.53
CA GLU A 94 -11.14 -1.63 14.92
C GLU A 94 -12.60 -1.96 14.58
N GLU A 95 -13.51 -1.04 14.83
CA GLU A 95 -14.93 -1.17 14.44
C GLU A 95 -15.08 -1.39 12.94
N LEU A 96 -14.38 -0.62 12.11
CA LEU A 96 -14.40 -0.78 10.66
C LEU A 96 -13.87 -2.16 10.22
N LEU A 97 -12.78 -2.65 10.82
CA LEU A 97 -12.26 -3.98 10.53
C LEU A 97 -13.24 -5.09 10.92
N VAL A 98 -13.98 -4.91 12.01
CA VAL A 98 -15.00 -5.88 12.46
C VAL A 98 -16.24 -5.87 11.57
N GLN A 99 -16.62 -4.72 11.03
CA GLN A 99 -17.79 -4.57 10.17
C GLN A 99 -17.56 -5.06 8.73
N GLU A 100 -16.31 -5.04 8.24
CA GLU A 100 -15.99 -5.50 6.89
C GLU A 100 -15.92 -7.03 6.86
N GLU A 101 -16.90 -7.67 6.20
CA GLU A 101 -17.05 -9.13 6.17
C GLU A 101 -15.89 -9.87 5.49
N ARG A 102 -15.19 -9.21 4.57
CA ARG A 102 -14.07 -9.78 3.82
C ARG A 102 -12.74 -9.70 4.57
N VAL A 103 -12.70 -9.04 5.71
CA VAL A 103 -11.55 -9.09 6.61
C VAL A 103 -11.50 -10.47 7.29
N ARG A 104 -10.39 -11.17 7.11
CA ARG A 104 -10.13 -12.49 7.68
C ARG A 104 -9.76 -12.35 9.15
N ARG A 105 -10.77 -12.19 10.01
CA ARG A 105 -10.60 -11.93 11.45
C ARG A 105 -9.94 -13.07 12.22
N GLU A 106 -10.00 -14.29 11.69
CA GLU A 106 -9.28 -15.46 12.19
C GLU A 106 -7.76 -15.36 11.97
N LEU A 107 -7.33 -14.53 11.04
CA LEU A 107 -5.95 -14.13 10.87
C LEU A 107 -5.75 -12.81 11.63
N GLU A 108 -4.68 -12.72 12.37
CA GLU A 108 -4.40 -11.59 13.26
C GLU A 108 -4.40 -10.24 12.52
N TYR A 109 -5.03 -9.20 13.11
CA TYR A 109 -4.94 -7.82 12.65
C TYR A 109 -4.27 -6.94 13.70
N ASN A 110 -3.65 -5.84 13.28
CA ASN A 110 -2.93 -4.93 14.16
C ASN A 110 -3.22 -3.48 13.81
N ILE A 111 -3.47 -2.66 14.85
CA ILE A 111 -3.59 -1.21 14.77
C ILE A 111 -2.60 -0.60 15.74
N PHE A 112 -1.64 0.15 15.24
CA PHE A 112 -0.52 0.68 16.03
C PHE A 112 -0.12 2.07 15.54
N VAL A 113 0.66 2.78 16.37
CA VAL A 113 1.33 4.00 15.93
C VAL A 113 2.58 3.59 15.17
N ASP A 114 2.61 3.92 13.88
CA ASP A 114 3.71 3.59 12.99
C ASP A 114 4.80 4.66 13.03
N GLU A 115 4.40 5.93 13.13
CA GLU A 115 5.33 7.05 13.11
C GLU A 115 4.74 8.28 13.82
N LEU A 116 5.60 9.04 14.46
CA LEU A 116 5.33 10.42 14.90
C LEU A 116 5.94 11.36 13.85
N GLY A 117 5.14 11.66 12.80
CA GLY A 117 5.60 12.43 11.64
C GLY A 117 5.57 13.93 11.86
N ASP A 118 6.07 14.69 10.89
CA ASP A 118 6.22 16.16 10.97
C ASP A 118 4.88 16.88 11.16
N SER A 119 3.79 16.37 10.58
CA SER A 119 2.47 17.02 10.63
C SER A 119 1.36 16.10 11.15
N ALA A 120 1.64 14.83 11.38
CA ALA A 120 0.65 13.83 11.75
C ALA A 120 1.24 12.74 12.64
N VAL A 121 0.40 12.17 13.50
CA VAL A 121 0.63 10.85 14.08
C VAL A 121 0.13 9.82 13.07
N VAL A 122 1.03 8.99 12.55
CA VAL A 122 0.70 7.98 11.53
C VAL A 122 0.31 6.68 12.22
N LEU A 123 -0.92 6.24 12.00
CA LEU A 123 -1.40 4.94 12.45
C LEU A 123 -1.20 3.90 11.35
N GLY A 124 -0.62 2.78 11.70
CA GLY A 124 -0.54 1.59 10.86
C GLY A 124 -1.74 0.68 11.11
N VAL A 125 -2.36 0.21 10.03
CA VAL A 125 -3.46 -0.75 10.09
C VAL A 125 -3.09 -1.93 9.20
N ARG A 126 -2.96 -3.12 9.79
CA ARG A 126 -2.63 -4.37 9.09
C ARG A 126 -3.74 -5.38 9.30
N PHE A 127 -4.22 -5.95 8.23
CA PHE A 127 -5.26 -6.98 8.27
C PHE A 127 -5.18 -7.87 7.04
N TRP A 128 -5.87 -9.01 7.07
CA TRP A 128 -5.83 -9.99 5.99
C TRP A 128 -7.16 -10.05 5.26
N THR A 129 -7.09 -10.27 3.94
CA THR A 129 -8.23 -10.54 3.07
C THR A 129 -7.90 -11.72 2.17
N ARG A 130 -8.88 -12.25 1.45
CA ARG A 130 -8.56 -13.10 0.30
C ARG A 130 -7.78 -12.28 -0.73
N THR A 131 -6.89 -12.94 -1.44
CA THR A 131 -6.07 -12.30 -2.47
C THR A 131 -6.92 -11.63 -3.56
N GLU A 132 -8.04 -12.25 -3.95
CA GLU A 132 -8.99 -11.70 -4.92
C GLU A 132 -9.71 -10.42 -4.45
N ASP A 133 -9.88 -10.25 -3.14
CA ASP A 133 -10.55 -9.09 -2.53
C ASP A 133 -9.60 -7.95 -2.17
N TYR A 134 -8.29 -8.15 -2.29
CA TYR A 134 -7.27 -7.24 -1.78
C TYR A 134 -7.50 -5.77 -2.17
N TRP A 135 -7.66 -5.49 -3.45
CA TRP A 135 -7.81 -4.13 -3.94
C TRP A 135 -9.16 -3.53 -3.56
N THR A 136 -10.24 -4.30 -3.71
CA THR A 136 -11.59 -3.85 -3.39
C THR A 136 -11.73 -3.49 -1.92
N VAL A 137 -11.24 -4.34 -1.03
CA VAL A 137 -11.28 -4.08 0.42
C VAL A 137 -10.35 -2.94 0.79
N ARG A 138 -9.15 -2.87 0.19
CA ARG A 138 -8.19 -1.81 0.45
C ARG A 138 -8.76 -0.42 0.12
N TRP A 139 -9.36 -0.27 -1.04
CA TRP A 139 -9.95 1.01 -1.46
C TRP A 139 -11.16 1.38 -0.63
N LYS A 140 -12.06 0.44 -0.40
CA LYS A 140 -13.23 0.65 0.45
C LYS A 140 -12.82 1.05 1.87
N MET A 141 -11.86 0.38 2.46
CA MET A 141 -11.40 0.68 3.82
C MET A 141 -10.82 2.10 3.93
N LEU A 142 -10.09 2.59 2.94
CA LEU A 142 -9.58 3.96 2.93
C LEU A 142 -10.72 4.99 2.92
N GLU A 143 -11.77 4.73 2.14
CA GLU A 143 -12.95 5.58 2.07
C GLU A 143 -13.75 5.54 3.39
N ASP A 144 -14.01 4.34 3.92
CA ASP A 144 -14.72 4.15 5.17
C ASP A 144 -13.99 4.82 6.35
N ILE A 145 -12.65 4.74 6.38
CA ILE A 145 -11.84 5.43 7.38
C ILE A 145 -12.05 6.93 7.32
N LYS A 146 -12.06 7.52 6.13
CA LYS A 146 -12.28 8.96 5.97
C LYS A 146 -13.64 9.38 6.54
N TYR A 147 -14.71 8.68 6.18
CA TYR A 147 -16.05 8.97 6.69
C TYR A 147 -16.15 8.75 8.21
N ALA A 148 -15.65 7.63 8.70
CA ALA A 148 -15.71 7.35 10.12
C ALA A 148 -14.90 8.34 10.97
N PHE A 149 -13.76 8.82 10.47
CA PHE A 149 -12.96 9.82 11.15
C PHE A 149 -13.67 11.17 11.19
N ASP A 150 -14.31 11.60 10.08
CA ASP A 150 -15.10 12.82 10.05
C ASP A 150 -16.27 12.75 11.05
N ASP A 151 -17.01 11.66 11.06
CA ASP A 151 -18.15 11.45 11.95
C ASP A 151 -17.76 11.43 13.43
N ASN A 152 -16.53 11.00 13.73
CA ASN A 152 -16.00 10.90 15.09
C ASN A 152 -15.15 12.12 15.52
N GLY A 153 -15.01 13.15 14.66
CA GLY A 153 -14.20 14.32 14.95
C GLY A 153 -12.70 14.03 15.05
N ILE A 154 -12.21 13.02 14.34
CA ILE A 154 -10.78 12.70 14.23
C ILE A 154 -10.23 13.44 13.02
N GLY A 155 -9.33 14.40 13.25
CA GLY A 155 -8.75 15.21 12.18
C GLY A 155 -7.69 14.45 11.38
N ILE A 156 -7.79 14.49 10.04
CA ILE A 156 -6.69 14.14 9.13
C ILE A 156 -6.02 15.47 8.77
N PRO A 157 -4.77 15.72 9.22
CA PRO A 157 -4.19 17.04 9.09
C PRO A 157 -3.69 17.32 7.68
N TYR A 158 -3.80 18.57 7.27
CA TYR A 158 -2.96 19.11 6.19
C TYR A 158 -1.53 19.31 6.69
N PRO A 159 -0.55 19.56 5.82
CA PRO A 159 0.78 19.97 6.24
C PRO A 159 0.70 21.14 7.23
N GLN A 160 1.40 21.02 8.37
CA GLN A 160 1.39 22.01 9.46
C GLN A 160 2.68 22.81 9.44
N MET A 161 2.58 24.09 9.82
CA MET A 161 3.73 25.00 9.95
C MET A 161 3.47 25.93 11.13
N ASP A 162 4.45 26.03 12.04
CA ASP A 162 4.46 27.03 13.08
C ASP A 162 5.09 28.31 12.54
N VAL A 163 4.32 29.43 12.55
CA VAL A 163 4.80 30.72 12.07
C VAL A 163 4.92 31.68 13.25
N HIS A 164 6.14 32.08 13.56
CA HIS A 164 6.42 33.13 14.55
C HIS A 164 6.52 34.48 13.84
N LEU A 165 5.57 35.39 14.16
CA LEU A 165 5.58 36.75 13.64
C LEU A 165 6.25 37.65 14.67
N ASP A 166 7.46 38.13 14.40
CA ASP A 166 8.09 39.17 15.16
C ASP A 166 7.49 40.52 14.75
N HIS A 167 6.70 41.12 15.63
CA HIS A 167 6.35 42.53 15.48
C HIS A 167 7.55 43.39 15.89
N GLU A 168 8.29 43.90 14.92
CA GLU A 168 9.19 45.02 15.18
C GLU A 168 8.37 46.12 15.83
N ARG A 169 8.66 46.42 17.10
CA ARG A 169 8.15 47.62 17.74
C ARG A 169 8.71 48.79 16.92
N SER A 170 7.81 49.48 16.17
CA SER A 170 8.14 50.70 15.49
C SER A 170 8.71 51.68 16.54
N GLY A 171 10.02 51.81 16.53
CA GLY A 171 10.73 52.73 17.44
C GLY A 171 10.28 54.13 17.14
N VAL A 172 9.46 54.71 18.02
CA VAL A 172 9.25 56.16 18.02
C VAL A 172 10.55 56.78 18.38
N THR A 173 11.28 57.26 17.39
CA THR A 173 12.47 58.10 17.59
C THR A 173 11.96 59.48 18.06
N VAL A 174 12.06 59.72 19.38
CA VAL A 174 11.83 61.05 19.93
C VAL A 174 13.09 61.86 19.63
N LEU A 175 12.99 62.81 18.68
CA LEU A 175 14.04 63.75 18.43
C LEU A 175 14.19 64.70 19.65
N PRO A 176 15.41 64.96 20.13
CA PRO A 176 15.60 65.92 21.21
C PRO A 176 15.23 67.33 20.72
N LYS A 177 14.42 68.03 21.51
CA LYS A 177 14.19 69.46 21.31
C LYS A 177 15.48 70.22 21.63
N VAL A 178 15.96 71.03 20.71
CA VAL A 178 16.99 72.06 20.87
C VAL A 178 16.43 73.21 21.61
#